data_41855f518776c06e5398079bed37ef87
#
_entry.id   41855f518776c06e5398079bed37ef87
#
_cell.length_a   1.000
_cell.length_b   1.000
_cell.length_c   1.000
_cell.angle_alpha   90.00
_cell.angle_beta   90.00
_cell.angle_gamma   90.00
#
_symmetry.space_group_name_H-M   'P 1'
#
loop_
_entity.id
_entity.type
_entity.pdbx_description
1 polymer ?
#
loop_
_entity_poly.entity_id
_entity_poly.type
_entity_poly.pdbx_seq_one_letter_code
_entity_poly.pdbx_strand_id
1 'polypeptide(L)'
;MISADSALYIRELPLIDPRQPGLTIRRAADGHEMTDDEALAHYAALSHSLGGKITCWYQDAYAVCCHGSVSGFMDDGPVNDIYAFYMVDTPHPKRNPGWPLDSISIRRSNGKYFVESAQEAADAASEVLMKDYRRRLMEFYEKNLGL
;
A
#
# COMPACT_ATOMS: atom_id res chain seq x y z
N MET A 1 -9.25 -21.81 4.01
CA MET A 1 -8.87 -20.53 4.66
C MET A 1 -8.33 -19.59 3.59
N ILE A 2 -8.77 -18.35 3.60
CA ILE A 2 -8.27 -17.29 2.73
C ILE A 2 -7.61 -16.23 3.63
N SER A 3 -6.46 -15.70 3.20
CA SER A 3 -5.74 -14.63 3.87
C SER A 3 -5.31 -13.59 2.83
N ALA A 4 -5.24 -12.32 3.25
CA ALA A 4 -4.69 -11.23 2.47
C ALA A 4 -3.83 -10.36 3.37
N ASP A 5 -2.78 -9.80 2.82
CA ASP A 5 -1.90 -8.85 3.50
C ASP A 5 -1.33 -7.83 2.50
N SER A 6 -0.95 -6.67 2.98
CA SER A 6 -0.41 -5.56 2.18
C SER A 6 0.93 -5.11 2.71
N ALA A 7 1.89 -4.94 1.82
CA ALA A 7 3.18 -4.33 2.11
C ALA A 7 3.26 -2.92 1.51
N LEU A 8 3.96 -2.01 2.18
CA LEU A 8 4.23 -0.67 1.69
C LEU A 8 5.64 -0.58 1.13
N TYR A 9 5.79 -0.04 -0.06
CA TYR A 9 7.09 0.18 -0.70
C TYR A 9 7.28 1.64 -1.10
N ILE A 10 8.54 2.07 -1.07
CA ILE A 10 9.01 3.41 -1.45
C ILE A 10 9.90 3.26 -2.68
N ARG A 11 9.55 3.96 -3.78
CA ARG A 11 10.27 3.85 -5.07
C ARG A 11 11.70 4.38 -5.01
N GLU A 12 11.91 5.42 -4.21
CA GLU A 12 13.21 6.09 -4.04
C GLU A 12 14.22 5.25 -3.25
N LEU A 13 13.81 4.15 -2.65
CA LEU A 13 14.66 3.21 -1.93
C LEU A 13 14.84 1.90 -2.71
N PRO A 14 16.04 1.32 -2.75
CA PRO A 14 16.22 -0.07 -3.18
C PRO A 14 15.33 -1.02 -2.36
N LEU A 15 14.86 -2.11 -2.98
CA LEU A 15 14.00 -3.09 -2.29
C LEU A 15 14.65 -3.71 -1.05
N ILE A 16 15.99 -3.82 -1.06
CA ILE A 16 16.78 -4.37 0.06
C ILE A 16 17.18 -3.31 1.10
N ASP A 17 16.81 -2.03 0.90
CA ASP A 17 17.14 -0.96 1.86
C ASP A 17 16.42 -1.23 3.19
N PRO A 18 17.14 -1.17 4.34
CA PRO A 18 16.53 -1.43 5.65
C PRO A 18 15.44 -0.42 6.04
N ARG A 19 15.35 0.72 5.35
CA ARG A 19 14.29 1.72 5.54
C ARG A 19 13.01 1.39 4.77
N GLN A 20 13.02 0.38 3.86
CA GLN A 20 11.79 -0.07 3.19
C GLN A 20 10.82 -0.62 4.23
N PRO A 21 9.57 -0.11 4.27
CA PRO A 21 8.59 -0.56 5.25
C PRO A 21 8.21 -2.04 5.08
N GLY A 22 8.00 -2.49 3.85
CA GLY A 22 7.56 -3.85 3.55
C GLY A 22 6.30 -4.21 4.33
N LEU A 23 6.32 -5.36 4.99
CA LEU A 23 5.22 -5.87 5.82
C LEU A 23 5.15 -5.24 7.22
N THR A 24 6.17 -4.48 7.62
CA THR A 24 6.30 -3.98 9.00
C THR A 24 6.00 -2.49 9.12
N ILE A 25 4.97 -2.03 8.43
CA ILE A 25 4.61 -0.60 8.30
C ILE A 25 4.49 0.11 9.65
N ARG A 26 3.99 -0.59 10.67
CA ARG A 26 3.78 -0.03 12.02
C ARG A 26 4.77 -0.54 13.06
N ARG A 27 5.92 -1.06 12.64
CA ARG A 27 6.98 -1.51 13.55
C ARG A 27 8.12 -0.51 13.63
N ALA A 28 8.43 -0.08 14.84
CA ALA A 28 9.63 0.70 15.11
C ALA A 28 10.90 -0.18 15.08
N ALA A 29 12.07 0.46 15.06
CA ALA A 29 13.35 -0.26 14.99
C ALA A 29 13.62 -1.20 16.18
N ASP A 30 13.05 -0.91 17.35
CA ASP A 30 13.12 -1.76 18.55
C ASP A 30 12.04 -2.86 18.58
N GLY A 31 11.19 -2.93 17.56
CA GLY A 31 10.16 -3.95 17.39
C GLY A 31 8.80 -3.65 18.01
N HIS A 32 8.64 -2.53 18.74
CA HIS A 32 7.30 -2.18 19.25
C HIS A 32 6.37 -1.71 18.12
N GLU A 33 5.06 -1.84 18.32
CA GLU A 33 4.07 -1.31 17.40
C GLU A 33 3.92 0.20 17.62
N MET A 34 4.14 0.98 16.55
CA MET A 34 4.00 2.43 16.60
C MET A 34 2.56 2.86 16.80
N THR A 35 2.34 3.84 17.67
CA THR A 35 1.10 4.61 17.74
C THR A 35 0.88 5.39 16.43
N ASP A 36 -0.32 5.97 16.24
CA ASP A 36 -0.61 6.80 15.06
C ASP A 36 0.36 7.99 14.96
N ASP A 37 0.64 8.66 16.09
CA ASP A 37 1.55 9.81 16.10
C ASP A 37 3.00 9.41 15.83
N GLU A 38 3.46 8.28 16.35
CA GLU A 38 4.79 7.75 16.09
C GLU A 38 4.95 7.35 14.61
N ALA A 39 3.96 6.66 14.04
CA ALA A 39 3.97 6.28 12.62
C ALA A 39 3.98 7.52 11.72
N LEU A 40 3.12 8.50 12.00
CA LEU A 40 3.07 9.75 11.26
C LEU A 40 4.42 10.47 11.29
N ALA A 41 5.00 10.63 12.48
CA ALA A 41 6.30 11.29 12.65
C ALA A 41 7.43 10.53 11.93
N HIS A 42 7.45 9.20 12.04
CA HIS A 42 8.44 8.35 11.39
C HIS A 42 8.42 8.52 9.87
N TYR A 43 7.26 8.40 9.24
CA TYR A 43 7.15 8.48 7.78
C TYR A 43 7.29 9.90 7.24
N ALA A 44 6.88 10.93 7.98
CA ALA A 44 7.15 12.32 7.63
C ALA A 44 8.66 12.60 7.63
N ALA A 45 9.39 12.13 8.65
CA ALA A 45 10.85 12.27 8.73
C ALA A 45 11.56 11.48 7.62
N LEU A 46 11.09 10.27 7.30
CA LEU A 46 11.62 9.46 6.21
C LEU A 46 11.41 10.17 4.85
N SER A 47 10.21 10.67 4.60
CA SER A 47 9.91 11.46 3.40
C SER A 47 10.81 12.70 3.29
N HIS A 48 10.99 13.43 4.40
CA HIS A 48 11.87 14.59 4.45
C HIS A 48 13.33 14.21 4.08
N SER A 49 13.83 13.11 4.63
CA SER A 49 15.20 12.63 4.36
C SER A 49 15.44 12.24 2.88
N LEU A 50 14.37 11.94 2.16
CA LEU A 50 14.40 11.54 0.75
C LEU A 50 13.94 12.66 -0.21
N GLY A 51 13.88 13.91 0.26
CA GLY A 51 13.57 15.08 -0.57
C GLY A 51 12.19 15.69 -0.34
N GLY A 52 11.42 15.23 0.64
CA GLY A 52 10.15 15.82 1.07
C GLY A 52 8.91 15.33 0.32
N LYS A 53 9.09 14.59 -0.77
CA LYS A 53 8.02 13.91 -1.52
C LYS A 53 8.56 12.64 -2.14
N ILE A 54 7.99 11.51 -1.75
CA ILE A 54 8.38 10.18 -2.21
C ILE A 54 7.21 9.46 -2.86
N THR A 55 7.50 8.51 -3.74
CA THR A 55 6.48 7.70 -4.42
C THR A 55 6.31 6.37 -3.72
N CYS A 56 5.10 6.07 -3.32
CA CYS A 56 4.76 4.87 -2.58
C CYS A 56 3.67 4.05 -3.28
N TRP A 57 3.65 2.75 -3.01
CA TRP A 57 2.53 1.88 -3.39
C TRP A 57 2.34 0.79 -2.35
N TYR A 58 1.11 0.29 -2.25
CA TYR A 58 0.81 -0.93 -1.52
C TYR A 58 0.85 -2.12 -2.46
N GLN A 59 1.55 -3.17 -2.04
CA GLN A 59 1.61 -4.46 -2.72
C GLN A 59 0.70 -5.43 -1.96
N ASP A 60 -0.41 -5.83 -2.57
CA ASP A 60 -1.31 -6.81 -1.98
C ASP A 60 -0.89 -8.23 -2.36
N ALA A 61 -0.97 -9.12 -1.39
CA ALA A 61 -0.77 -10.56 -1.57
C ALA A 61 -1.95 -11.33 -0.97
N TYR A 62 -2.34 -12.39 -1.63
CA TYR A 62 -3.45 -13.27 -1.24
C TYR A 62 -2.96 -14.70 -1.13
N ALA A 63 -3.47 -15.43 -0.15
CA ALA A 63 -3.17 -16.85 0.01
C ALA A 63 -4.44 -17.64 0.25
N VAL A 64 -4.48 -18.85 -0.31
CA VAL A 64 -5.52 -19.84 -0.07
C VAL A 64 -4.88 -21.09 0.50
N CYS A 65 -5.38 -21.54 1.65
CA CYS A 65 -5.04 -22.85 2.21
C CYS A 65 -6.25 -23.77 2.07
N CYS A 66 -6.09 -24.84 1.29
CA CYS A 66 -7.13 -25.83 1.04
C CYS A 66 -6.53 -27.25 1.12
N HIS A 67 -7.13 -28.16 1.91
CA HIS A 67 -6.66 -29.54 2.10
C HIS A 67 -5.14 -29.67 2.41
N GLY A 68 -4.61 -28.73 3.21
CA GLY A 68 -3.20 -28.73 3.60
C GLY A 68 -2.23 -28.15 2.56
N SER A 69 -2.71 -27.76 1.39
CA SER A 69 -1.91 -27.05 0.37
C SER A 69 -2.12 -25.55 0.46
N VAL A 70 -1.03 -24.79 0.32
CA VAL A 70 -1.04 -23.32 0.30
C VAL A 70 -0.66 -22.83 -1.10
N SER A 71 -1.51 -21.98 -1.66
CA SER A 71 -1.25 -21.28 -2.93
C SER A 71 -1.30 -19.77 -2.69
N GLY A 72 -0.43 -19.02 -3.36
CA GLY A 72 -0.35 -17.56 -3.27
C GLY A 72 -0.61 -16.88 -4.61
N PHE A 73 -1.13 -15.66 -4.53
CA PHE A 73 -1.30 -14.73 -5.66
C PHE A 73 -0.81 -13.35 -5.24
N MET A 74 0.03 -12.76 -6.07
CA MET A 74 0.53 -11.40 -5.88
C MET A 74 0.72 -10.78 -7.26
N ASP A 75 0.24 -9.56 -7.46
CA ASP A 75 0.50 -8.80 -8.68
C ASP A 75 1.53 -7.71 -8.39
N ASP A 76 2.68 -7.80 -9.03
CA ASP A 76 3.77 -6.82 -9.00
C ASP A 76 3.83 -5.98 -10.29
N GLY A 77 2.80 -6.12 -11.14
CA GLY A 77 2.71 -5.48 -12.45
C GLY A 77 2.12 -4.07 -12.43
N PRO A 78 1.45 -3.68 -13.52
CA PRO A 78 0.92 -2.32 -13.73
C PRO A 78 -0.08 -1.83 -12.69
N VAL A 79 -0.72 -2.74 -11.95
CA VAL A 79 -1.69 -2.39 -10.89
C VAL A 79 -1.04 -1.55 -9.79
N ASN A 80 0.21 -1.85 -9.44
CA ASN A 80 0.94 -1.07 -8.44
C ASN A 80 1.16 0.38 -8.86
N ASP A 81 1.37 0.62 -10.16
CA ASP A 81 1.51 1.98 -10.69
C ASP A 81 0.19 2.77 -10.68
N ILE A 82 -0.95 2.10 -10.89
CA ILE A 82 -2.26 2.74 -10.86
C ILE A 82 -2.55 3.35 -9.50
N TYR A 83 -2.26 2.60 -8.44
CA TYR A 83 -2.54 3.01 -7.06
C TYR A 83 -1.36 3.67 -6.36
N ALA A 84 -0.25 3.90 -7.07
CA ALA A 84 0.86 4.64 -6.51
C ALA A 84 0.43 6.06 -6.12
N PHE A 85 0.93 6.52 -4.99
CA PHE A 85 0.65 7.83 -4.42
C PHE A 85 1.94 8.50 -3.97
N TYR A 86 1.85 9.78 -3.63
CA TYR A 86 2.98 10.46 -3.01
C TYR A 86 2.80 10.50 -1.49
N MET A 87 3.89 10.31 -0.78
CA MET A 87 3.97 10.60 0.64
C MET A 87 4.85 11.84 0.84
N VAL A 88 4.36 12.80 1.62
CA VAL A 88 5.02 14.09 1.84
C VAL A 88 5.46 14.25 3.29
N ASP A 89 6.39 15.18 3.54
CA ASP A 89 6.94 15.45 4.87
C ASP A 89 6.12 16.43 5.71
N THR A 90 5.10 17.05 5.10
CA THR A 90 4.24 18.05 5.77
C THR A 90 2.86 17.46 6.01
N PRO A 91 2.53 17.03 7.24
CA PRO A 91 1.25 16.43 7.55
C PRO A 91 0.08 17.41 7.42
N HIS A 92 -1.03 16.92 6.89
CA HIS A 92 -2.31 17.60 6.98
C HIS A 92 -2.77 17.66 8.46
N PRO A 93 -3.42 18.74 8.92
CA PRO A 93 -3.86 18.85 10.32
C PRO A 93 -4.96 17.85 10.70
N LYS A 94 -5.80 17.43 9.74
CA LYS A 94 -6.84 16.42 9.97
C LYS A 94 -6.22 15.04 10.17
N ARG A 95 -6.76 14.27 11.11
CA ARG A 95 -6.36 12.89 11.42
C ARG A 95 -7.48 11.91 11.12
N ASN A 96 -7.11 10.72 10.69
CA ASN A 96 -8.00 9.57 10.54
C ASN A 96 -7.51 8.49 11.53
N PRO A 97 -8.17 8.32 12.69
CA PRO A 97 -7.74 7.37 13.71
C PRO A 97 -7.56 5.96 13.16
N GLY A 98 -6.41 5.34 13.46
CA GLY A 98 -6.01 4.03 12.93
C GLY A 98 -5.37 4.07 11.54
N TRP A 99 -5.42 5.21 10.82
CA TRP A 99 -4.88 5.40 9.48
C TRP A 99 -3.94 6.63 9.43
N PRO A 100 -2.83 6.61 10.18
CA PRO A 100 -1.98 7.79 10.34
C PRO A 100 -1.39 8.29 9.01
N LEU A 101 -1.11 7.40 8.08
CA LEU A 101 -0.49 7.76 6.80
C LEU A 101 -1.43 8.52 5.86
N ASP A 102 -2.74 8.48 6.09
CA ASP A 102 -3.71 9.28 5.32
C ASP A 102 -3.44 10.78 5.42
N SER A 103 -2.83 11.23 6.51
CA SER A 103 -2.48 12.64 6.74
C SER A 103 -1.20 13.12 6.04
N ILE A 104 -0.41 12.21 5.47
CA ILE A 104 0.81 12.53 4.69
C ILE A 104 0.80 11.93 3.29
N SER A 105 -0.23 11.16 2.93
CA SER A 105 -0.39 10.59 1.60
C SER A 105 -1.24 11.50 0.73
N ILE A 106 -0.76 11.81 -0.47
CA ILE A 106 -1.46 12.65 -1.45
C ILE A 106 -1.68 11.88 -2.76
N ARG A 107 -2.80 12.15 -3.40
CA ARG A 107 -3.15 11.54 -4.70
C ARG A 107 -2.32 12.15 -5.81
N ARG A 108 -1.79 11.32 -6.69
CA ARG A 108 -1.02 11.77 -7.86
C ARG A 108 -1.90 12.54 -8.86
N SER A 109 -3.19 12.22 -8.91
CA SER A 109 -4.14 12.80 -9.87
C SER A 109 -4.48 14.26 -9.58
N ASN A 110 -4.60 14.64 -8.30
CA ASN A 110 -5.12 15.96 -7.92
C ASN A 110 -4.36 16.66 -6.77
N GLY A 111 -3.36 16.00 -6.18
CA GLY A 111 -2.55 16.56 -5.08
C GLY A 111 -3.27 16.68 -3.74
N LYS A 112 -4.48 16.13 -3.60
CA LYS A 112 -5.23 16.17 -2.33
C LYS A 112 -4.77 15.05 -1.39
N TYR A 113 -4.75 15.37 -0.10
CA TYR A 113 -4.48 14.35 0.93
C TYR A 113 -5.59 13.31 0.99
N PHE A 114 -5.22 12.09 1.35
CA PHE A 114 -6.20 11.00 1.51
C PHE A 114 -7.27 11.34 2.54
N VAL A 115 -6.89 12.08 3.61
CA VAL A 115 -7.85 12.50 4.65
C VAL A 115 -8.86 13.55 4.19
N GLU A 116 -8.67 14.19 3.03
CA GLU A 116 -9.55 15.25 2.52
C GLU A 116 -10.67 14.73 1.65
N SER A 117 -10.46 13.64 0.93
CA SER A 117 -11.44 13.13 -0.04
C SER A 117 -11.35 11.63 -0.24
N ALA A 118 -12.49 11.03 -0.59
CA ALA A 118 -12.55 9.65 -1.06
C ALA A 118 -11.69 9.46 -2.33
N GLN A 119 -11.32 8.20 -2.61
CA GLN A 119 -10.62 7.85 -3.83
C GLN A 119 -11.46 8.22 -5.06
N GLU A 120 -10.83 8.88 -6.03
CA GLU A 120 -11.47 9.20 -7.31
C GLU A 120 -11.63 7.94 -8.17
N ALA A 121 -12.60 7.98 -9.09
CA ALA A 121 -12.76 6.94 -10.09
C ALA A 121 -11.49 6.82 -10.94
N ALA A 122 -11.11 5.59 -11.27
CA ALA A 122 -10.00 5.31 -12.16
C ALA A 122 -10.31 5.83 -13.59
N ASP A 123 -9.28 6.26 -14.31
CA ASP A 123 -9.42 6.55 -15.73
C ASP A 123 -9.67 5.24 -16.54
N ALA A 124 -10.09 5.37 -17.81
CA ALA A 124 -10.47 4.24 -18.64
C ALA A 124 -9.35 3.20 -18.83
N ALA A 125 -8.08 3.63 -18.91
CA ALA A 125 -6.94 2.72 -19.04
C ALA A 125 -6.68 1.95 -17.74
N SER A 126 -6.71 2.64 -16.60
CA SER A 126 -6.61 2.04 -15.28
C SER A 126 -7.76 1.05 -15.01
N GLU A 127 -8.98 1.38 -15.45
CA GLU A 127 -10.13 0.50 -15.29
C GLU A 127 -9.96 -0.82 -16.05
N VAL A 128 -9.38 -0.81 -17.26
CA VAL A 128 -9.06 -2.03 -18.03
C VAL A 128 -8.06 -2.91 -17.27
N LEU A 129 -7.00 -2.32 -16.74
CA LEU A 129 -5.99 -3.05 -15.97
C LEU A 129 -6.58 -3.63 -14.67
N MET A 130 -7.44 -2.88 -14.00
CA MET A 130 -8.12 -3.34 -12.79
C MET A 130 -9.10 -4.47 -13.06
N LYS A 131 -9.79 -4.43 -14.20
CA LYS A 131 -10.68 -5.51 -14.63
C LYS A 131 -9.91 -6.80 -14.88
N ASP A 132 -8.76 -6.71 -15.55
CA ASP A 132 -7.88 -7.86 -15.77
C ASP A 132 -7.33 -8.43 -14.46
N TYR A 133 -6.88 -7.56 -13.55
CA TYR A 133 -6.41 -7.97 -12.22
C TYR A 133 -7.49 -8.72 -11.43
N ARG A 134 -8.71 -8.17 -11.37
CA ARG A 134 -9.85 -8.82 -10.69
C ARG A 134 -10.17 -10.19 -11.31
N ARG A 135 -10.12 -10.30 -12.65
CA ARG A 135 -10.33 -11.57 -13.35
C ARG A 135 -9.27 -12.61 -12.93
N ARG A 136 -7.98 -12.26 -12.96
CA ARG A 136 -6.89 -13.16 -12.55
C ARG A 136 -6.98 -13.57 -11.06
N LEU A 137 -7.38 -12.65 -10.19
CA LEU A 137 -7.61 -12.96 -8.78
C LEU A 137 -8.78 -13.92 -8.58
N MET A 138 -9.87 -13.74 -9.33
CA MET A 138 -11.02 -14.67 -9.30
C MET A 138 -10.64 -16.05 -9.81
N GLU A 139 -9.95 -16.13 -10.94
CA GLU A 139 -9.42 -17.41 -11.48
C GLU A 139 -8.51 -18.14 -10.47
N PHE A 140 -7.68 -17.38 -9.76
CA PHE A 140 -6.86 -17.93 -8.67
C PHE A 140 -7.72 -18.55 -7.56
N TYR A 141 -8.76 -17.86 -7.11
CA TYR A 141 -9.67 -18.40 -6.10
C TYR A 141 -10.45 -19.60 -6.59
N GLU A 142 -11.05 -19.54 -7.78
CA GLU A 142 -11.80 -20.66 -8.37
C GLU A 142 -10.95 -21.92 -8.47
N LYS A 143 -9.73 -21.79 -9.00
CA LYS A 143 -8.78 -22.89 -9.13
C LYS A 143 -8.42 -23.52 -7.77
N ASN A 144 -8.19 -22.73 -6.75
CA ASN A 144 -7.63 -23.21 -5.47
C ASN A 144 -8.70 -23.57 -4.44
N LEU A 145 -9.95 -23.12 -4.62
CA LEU A 145 -11.09 -23.46 -3.76
C LEU A 145 -11.99 -24.54 -4.36
N GLY A 146 -11.78 -24.92 -5.61
CA GLY A 146 -12.60 -25.91 -6.32
C GLY A 146 -13.99 -25.39 -6.66
N LEU A 147 -14.08 -24.08 -6.93
CA LEU A 147 -15.33 -23.42 -7.31
C LEU A 147 -15.59 -23.53 -8.81
#